data_38290e28900adb56f3d7b45dc66e3870
#
_entry.id   38290e28900adb56f3d7b45dc66e3870
#
_cell.length_a   1.000
_cell.length_b   1.000
_cell.length_c   1.000
_cell.angle_alpha   90.00
_cell.angle_beta   90.00
_cell.angle_gamma   90.00
#
_symmetry.space_group_name_H-M   'P 1'
#
loop_
_entity.id
_entity.type
_entity.pdbx_description
1 polymer ?
#
loop_
_entity_poly.entity_id
_entity_poly.type
_entity_poly.pdbx_seq_one_letter_code
_entity_poly.pdbx_strand_id
1 'polypeptide(L)'
;MALMELGDKIQNRKYEDYVLKNMKFIFDKTNQSYFHRLYDKTFREGGWRAVPRLTWHMIYRNKRLDDNGPMGASLITLNQRHPDDAFQKYIETTNHHIMVSEPRLADGTIARLWPHENTIWADDAFMAVSFISRMGEVTGEKKYFDDAANQILNYTRYLWCPEKQIYYHCYHTDNKEHGVAHWSRANGWIFMATA
;
A
#
# COMPACT_ATOMS: atom_id res chain seq x y z
N MET A 1 3.97 5.15 10.74
CA MET A 1 4.67 4.08 11.51
C MET A 1 6.03 4.55 12.01
N ALA A 2 7.04 4.72 11.20
CA ALA A 2 8.41 5.01 11.65
C ALA A 2 8.54 6.16 12.69
N LEU A 3 7.77 7.24 12.54
CA LEU A 3 7.77 8.33 13.52
C LEU A 3 7.18 7.89 14.88
N MET A 4 6.16 7.04 14.89
CA MET A 4 5.57 6.53 16.14
C MET A 4 6.55 5.60 16.84
N GLU A 5 7.17 4.68 16.11
CA GLU A 5 8.22 3.79 16.65
C GLU A 5 9.44 4.55 17.16
N LEU A 6 9.85 5.62 16.44
CA LEU A 6 10.90 6.51 16.93
C LEU A 6 10.49 7.16 18.24
N GLY A 7 9.27 7.69 18.31
CA GLY A 7 8.72 8.32 19.51
C GLY A 7 8.73 7.38 20.71
N ASP A 8 8.36 6.11 20.52
CA ASP A 8 8.38 5.08 21.53
C ASP A 8 9.83 4.81 22.02
N LYS A 9 10.76 4.61 21.07
CA LYS A 9 12.17 4.31 21.40
C LYS A 9 12.86 5.42 22.18
N ILE A 10 12.58 6.67 21.86
CA ILE A 10 13.20 7.83 22.54
C ILE A 10 12.29 8.44 23.60
N GLN A 11 11.16 7.79 23.90
CA GLN A 11 10.17 8.23 24.90
C GLN A 11 9.69 9.69 24.71
N ASN A 12 9.40 10.05 23.44
CA ASN A 12 8.98 11.41 23.09
C ASN A 12 7.68 11.39 22.27
N ARG A 13 6.57 11.70 22.94
CA ARG A 13 5.21 11.67 22.38
C ARG A 13 4.97 12.67 21.25
N LYS A 14 5.79 13.70 21.11
CA LYS A 14 5.59 14.72 20.05
C LYS A 14 5.54 14.13 18.65
N TYR A 15 6.20 12.99 18.42
CA TYR A 15 6.20 12.30 17.11
C TYR A 15 4.86 11.61 16.85
N GLU A 16 4.28 10.99 17.85
CA GLU A 16 2.94 10.41 17.77
C GLU A 16 1.87 11.49 17.63
N ASP A 17 1.95 12.55 18.42
CA ASP A 17 1.04 13.72 18.34
C ASP A 17 1.09 14.35 16.94
N TYR A 18 2.27 14.46 16.34
CA TYR A 18 2.43 14.95 14.98
C TYR A 18 1.73 14.04 13.97
N VAL A 19 1.92 12.72 14.06
CA VAL A 19 1.26 11.75 13.19
C VAL A 19 -0.25 11.84 13.35
N LEU A 20 -0.75 11.80 14.58
CA LEU A 20 -2.18 11.88 14.88
C LEU A 20 -2.82 13.17 14.32
N LYS A 21 -2.18 14.32 14.54
CA LYS A 21 -2.63 15.60 13.99
C LYS A 21 -2.75 15.58 12.47
N ASN A 22 -1.74 15.02 11.78
CA ASN A 22 -1.76 14.93 10.32
C ASN A 22 -2.85 13.99 9.83
N MET A 23 -3.01 12.81 10.46
CA MET A 23 -4.04 11.86 10.06
C MET A 23 -5.44 12.41 10.30
N LYS A 24 -5.70 13.06 11.43
CA LYS A 24 -6.98 13.74 11.67
C LYS A 24 -7.26 14.83 10.63
N PHE A 25 -6.26 15.60 10.22
CA PHE A 25 -6.42 16.57 9.14
C PHE A 25 -6.77 15.92 7.80
N ILE A 26 -6.10 14.82 7.43
CA ILE A 26 -6.34 14.10 6.17
C ILE A 26 -7.74 13.49 6.15
N PHE A 27 -8.16 12.88 7.26
CA PHE A 27 -9.42 12.13 7.34
C PHE A 27 -10.61 12.96 7.82
N ASP A 28 -10.45 14.28 8.04
CA ASP A 28 -11.55 15.20 8.28
C ASP A 28 -12.45 15.31 7.04
N LYS A 29 -13.76 15.16 7.22
CA LYS A 29 -14.75 15.16 6.12
C LYS A 29 -14.75 16.47 5.31
N THR A 30 -14.51 17.60 5.99
CA THR A 30 -14.48 18.93 5.34
C THR A 30 -13.26 19.03 4.44
N ASN A 31 -12.10 18.60 4.95
CA ASN A 31 -10.87 18.59 4.18
C ASN A 31 -10.95 17.62 3.01
N GLN A 32 -11.48 16.41 3.20
CA GLN A 32 -11.72 15.46 2.13
C GLN A 32 -12.59 16.07 1.01
N SER A 33 -13.70 16.68 1.38
CA SER A 33 -14.61 17.33 0.42
C SER A 33 -13.92 18.48 -0.33
N TYR A 34 -13.08 19.24 0.35
CA TYR A 34 -12.28 20.31 -0.27
C TYR A 34 -11.28 19.74 -1.29
N PHE A 35 -10.51 18.74 -0.91
CA PHE A 35 -9.51 18.13 -1.79
C PHE A 35 -10.12 17.42 -2.99
N HIS A 36 -11.27 16.76 -2.83
CA HIS A 36 -12.00 16.20 -3.97
C HIS A 36 -12.42 17.29 -4.97
N ARG A 37 -13.03 18.38 -4.49
CA ARG A 37 -13.43 19.49 -5.38
C ARG A 37 -12.22 20.15 -6.06
N LEU A 38 -11.13 20.33 -5.31
CA LEU A 38 -9.89 20.89 -5.86
C LEU A 38 -9.32 20.00 -6.95
N TYR A 39 -9.29 18.69 -6.73
CA TYR A 39 -8.86 17.73 -7.73
C TYR A 39 -9.72 17.80 -8.99
N ASP A 40 -11.03 17.72 -8.85
CA ASP A 40 -11.96 17.73 -9.99
C ASP A 40 -11.87 19.03 -10.79
N LYS A 41 -11.72 20.16 -10.12
CA LYS A 41 -11.49 21.46 -10.76
C LYS A 41 -10.18 21.44 -11.54
N THR A 42 -9.08 21.09 -10.90
CA THR A 42 -7.74 21.08 -11.50
C THR A 42 -7.66 20.10 -12.69
N PHE A 43 -8.28 18.93 -12.56
CA PHE A 43 -8.34 17.95 -13.64
C PHE A 43 -9.12 18.46 -14.84
N ARG A 44 -10.28 19.11 -14.63
CA ARG A 44 -11.09 19.70 -15.72
C ARG A 44 -10.37 20.83 -16.44
N GLU A 45 -9.59 21.64 -15.72
CA GLU A 45 -8.88 22.79 -16.28
C GLU A 45 -7.58 22.41 -17.01
N GLY A 46 -6.85 21.42 -16.55
CA GLY A 46 -5.51 21.09 -17.05
C GLY A 46 -5.21 19.60 -17.27
N GLY A 47 -6.19 18.75 -17.09
CA GLY A 47 -6.05 17.30 -17.23
C GLY A 47 -5.03 16.68 -16.28
N TRP A 48 -4.53 15.50 -16.64
CA TRP A 48 -3.57 14.73 -15.82
C TRP A 48 -2.27 15.48 -15.53
N ARG A 49 -1.83 16.35 -16.40
CA ARG A 49 -0.58 17.11 -16.25
C ARG A 49 -0.67 18.20 -15.18
N ALA A 50 -1.87 18.69 -14.91
CA ALA A 50 -2.10 19.72 -13.92
C ALA A 50 -2.28 19.19 -12.48
N VAL A 51 -2.57 17.90 -12.33
CA VAL A 51 -2.93 17.27 -11.04
C VAL A 51 -1.78 16.60 -10.27
N PRO A 52 -0.53 16.48 -10.78
CA PRO A 52 0.46 15.54 -10.25
C PRO A 52 0.88 15.77 -8.79
N ARG A 53 0.37 16.77 -8.12
CA ARG A 53 0.79 17.15 -6.77
C ARG A 53 -0.33 17.18 -5.74
N LEU A 54 -1.51 16.76 -6.10
CA LEU A 54 -2.65 16.66 -5.18
C LEU A 54 -2.64 15.29 -4.49
N THR A 55 -1.60 15.01 -3.74
CA THR A 55 -1.28 13.72 -3.14
C THR A 55 -2.41 13.17 -2.27
N TRP A 56 -3.08 14.04 -1.52
CA TRP A 56 -4.17 13.63 -0.61
C TRP A 56 -5.33 12.96 -1.32
N HIS A 57 -5.63 13.36 -2.55
CA HIS A 57 -6.70 12.74 -3.32
C HIS A 57 -6.43 11.26 -3.64
N MET A 58 -5.17 10.88 -3.80
CA MET A 58 -4.78 9.49 -4.07
C MET A 58 -5.17 8.58 -2.90
N ILE A 59 -4.96 9.01 -1.68
CA ILE A 59 -5.36 8.29 -0.46
C ILE A 59 -6.87 8.01 -0.44
N TYR A 60 -7.69 8.99 -0.83
CA TYR A 60 -9.14 8.82 -0.77
C TYR A 60 -9.72 7.92 -1.86
N ARG A 61 -9.02 7.75 -2.98
CA ARG A 61 -9.52 6.94 -4.10
C ARG A 61 -9.53 5.46 -3.81
N ASN A 62 -8.62 4.99 -3.00
CA ASN A 62 -8.49 3.58 -2.61
C ASN A 62 -8.51 2.61 -3.80
N LYS A 63 -7.78 2.94 -4.87
CA LYS A 63 -7.82 2.24 -6.16
C LYS A 63 -6.52 1.53 -6.54
N ARG A 64 -5.45 1.77 -5.81
CA ARG A 64 -4.13 1.19 -6.06
C ARG A 64 -3.47 0.82 -4.75
N LEU A 65 -2.74 -0.25 -4.74
CA LEU A 65 -1.95 -0.68 -3.57
C LEU A 65 -1.00 0.42 -3.08
N ASP A 66 -0.34 1.12 -4.00
CA ASP A 66 0.55 2.25 -3.67
C ASP A 66 -0.15 3.35 -2.85
N ASP A 67 -1.43 3.58 -3.13
CA ASP A 67 -2.22 4.66 -2.51
C ASP A 67 -2.77 4.24 -1.14
N ASN A 68 -3.09 2.96 -0.94
CA ASN A 68 -3.87 2.51 0.21
C ASN A 68 -3.17 1.52 1.15
N GLY A 69 -2.33 0.63 0.63
CA GLY A 69 -1.72 -0.42 1.46
C GLY A 69 -0.87 0.11 2.61
N PRO A 70 0.22 0.85 2.36
CA PRO A 70 1.06 1.40 3.43
C PRO A 70 0.34 2.41 4.32
N MET A 71 -0.60 3.19 3.74
CA MET A 71 -1.43 4.11 4.53
C MET A 71 -2.35 3.35 5.47
N GLY A 72 -3.06 2.32 4.96
CA GLY A 72 -3.92 1.45 5.76
C GLY A 72 -3.14 0.75 6.86
N ALA A 73 -1.97 0.18 6.55
CA ALA A 73 -1.09 -0.44 7.53
C ALA A 73 -0.69 0.54 8.66
N SER A 74 -0.37 1.79 8.29
CA SER A 74 -0.04 2.84 9.27
C SER A 74 -1.24 3.23 10.12
N LEU A 75 -2.44 3.29 9.53
CA LEU A 75 -3.67 3.61 10.24
C LEU A 75 -4.12 2.50 11.19
N ILE A 76 -3.90 1.22 10.88
CA ILE A 76 -4.16 0.13 11.81
C ILE A 76 -3.41 0.38 13.12
N THR A 77 -2.10 0.63 13.04
CA THR A 77 -1.28 0.89 14.23
C THR A 77 -1.72 2.16 14.98
N LEU A 78 -2.08 3.22 14.26
CA LEU A 78 -2.55 4.45 14.88
C LEU A 78 -3.92 4.27 15.54
N ASN A 79 -4.84 3.57 14.88
CA ASN A 79 -6.20 3.35 15.36
C ASN A 79 -6.25 2.48 16.62
N GLN A 80 -5.31 1.56 16.80
CA GLN A 80 -5.17 0.80 18.05
C GLN A 80 -4.86 1.70 19.24
N ARG A 81 -4.11 2.79 19.04
CA ARG A 81 -3.72 3.74 20.09
C ARG A 81 -4.71 4.88 20.25
N HIS A 82 -5.29 5.31 19.14
CA HIS A 82 -6.20 6.46 19.05
C HIS A 82 -7.40 6.07 18.18
N PRO A 83 -8.38 5.32 18.72
CA PRO A 83 -9.55 4.91 17.98
C PRO A 83 -10.30 6.11 17.36
N ASP A 84 -10.60 6.00 16.05
CA ASP A 84 -11.29 7.03 15.28
C ASP A 84 -12.13 6.37 14.17
N ASP A 85 -13.40 6.71 14.07
CA ASP A 85 -14.34 6.10 13.11
C ASP A 85 -13.90 6.31 11.66
N ALA A 86 -13.28 7.45 11.35
CA ALA A 86 -12.79 7.73 10.00
C ALA A 86 -11.58 6.85 9.64
N PHE A 87 -10.70 6.58 10.61
CA PHE A 87 -9.59 5.66 10.44
C PHE A 87 -10.11 4.22 10.26
N GLN A 88 -11.02 3.81 11.12
CA GLN A 88 -11.63 2.48 11.05
C GLN A 88 -12.30 2.25 9.69
N LYS A 89 -13.11 3.19 9.24
CA LYS A 89 -13.75 3.11 7.93
C LYS A 89 -12.76 3.00 6.77
N TYR A 90 -11.65 3.73 6.84
CA TYR A 90 -10.61 3.63 5.81
C TYR A 90 -9.93 2.25 5.83
N ILE A 91 -9.62 1.73 7.01
CA ILE A 91 -9.04 0.38 7.18
C ILE A 91 -9.97 -0.68 6.58
N GLU A 92 -11.26 -0.63 6.88
CA GLU A 92 -12.27 -1.56 6.33
C GLU A 92 -12.36 -1.47 4.80
N THR A 93 -12.38 -0.25 4.26
CA THR A 93 -12.41 -0.02 2.82
C THR A 93 -11.13 -0.56 2.14
N THR A 94 -9.98 -0.33 2.75
CA THR A 94 -8.69 -0.86 2.26
C THR A 94 -8.66 -2.38 2.34
N ASN A 95 -9.16 -2.95 3.44
CA ASN A 95 -9.26 -4.40 3.60
C ASN A 95 -10.13 -5.04 2.51
N HIS A 96 -11.30 -4.47 2.24
CA HIS A 96 -12.15 -4.94 1.16
C HIS A 96 -11.45 -4.83 -0.20
N HIS A 97 -10.77 -3.72 -0.45
CA HIS A 97 -10.05 -3.52 -1.70
C HIS A 97 -8.96 -4.57 -1.89
N ILE A 98 -8.05 -4.73 -0.94
CA ILE A 98 -6.90 -5.64 -1.05
C ILE A 98 -7.33 -7.11 -1.06
N MET A 99 -8.29 -7.50 -0.19
CA MET A 99 -8.66 -8.90 -0.02
C MET A 99 -9.71 -9.40 -1.03
N VAL A 100 -10.49 -8.49 -1.62
CA VAL A 100 -11.66 -8.86 -2.45
C VAL A 100 -11.58 -8.29 -3.86
N SER A 101 -11.15 -7.03 -4.00
CA SER A 101 -11.24 -6.30 -5.27
C SER A 101 -9.95 -6.28 -6.06
N GLU A 102 -8.79 -6.44 -5.41
CA GLU A 102 -7.50 -6.41 -6.08
C GLU A 102 -7.35 -7.62 -7.01
N PRO A 103 -6.93 -7.39 -8.26
CA PRO A 103 -6.76 -8.48 -9.22
C PRO A 103 -5.73 -9.51 -8.75
N ARG A 104 -6.06 -10.78 -8.95
CA ARG A 104 -5.18 -11.90 -8.58
C ARG A 104 -5.07 -12.90 -9.72
N LEU A 105 -3.89 -13.45 -9.89
CA LEU A 105 -3.67 -14.59 -10.77
C LEU A 105 -4.32 -15.86 -10.20
N ALA A 106 -4.35 -16.93 -10.98
CA ALA A 106 -4.94 -18.22 -10.58
C ALA A 106 -4.29 -18.84 -9.32
N ASP A 107 -3.02 -18.52 -9.04
CA ASP A 107 -2.30 -18.94 -7.84
C ASP A 107 -2.48 -17.99 -6.63
N GLY A 108 -3.33 -16.99 -6.77
CA GLY A 108 -3.63 -16.00 -5.74
C GLY A 108 -2.67 -14.80 -5.70
N THR A 109 -1.65 -14.76 -6.55
CA THR A 109 -0.70 -13.64 -6.61
C THR A 109 -1.40 -12.36 -7.03
N ILE A 110 -1.23 -11.29 -6.28
CA ILE A 110 -1.74 -9.97 -6.66
C ILE A 110 -1.00 -9.48 -7.90
N ALA A 111 -1.76 -8.99 -8.88
CA ALA A 111 -1.24 -8.52 -10.15
C ALA A 111 -1.94 -7.23 -10.60
N ARG A 112 -1.23 -6.41 -11.36
CA ARG A 112 -1.78 -5.14 -11.87
C ARG A 112 -2.59 -5.35 -13.13
N LEU A 113 -3.62 -4.52 -13.32
CA LEU A 113 -4.34 -4.37 -14.60
C LEU A 113 -3.76 -3.27 -15.49
N TRP A 114 -2.95 -2.39 -14.93
CA TRP A 114 -2.38 -1.24 -15.63
C TRP A 114 -0.92 -1.02 -15.20
N PRO A 115 0.00 -0.65 -16.10
CA PRO A 115 -0.18 -0.32 -17.53
C PRO A 115 -0.42 -1.50 -18.46
N HIS A 116 -0.13 -2.73 -18.03
CA HIS A 116 -0.40 -3.97 -18.72
C HIS A 116 -1.09 -4.94 -17.79
N GLU A 117 -2.13 -5.60 -18.27
CA GLU A 117 -2.88 -6.58 -17.49
C GLU A 117 -2.01 -7.76 -17.06
N ASN A 118 -2.32 -8.28 -15.88
CA ASN A 118 -1.64 -9.44 -15.31
C ASN A 118 -0.13 -9.28 -15.14
N THR A 119 0.34 -8.05 -14.87
CA THR A 119 1.75 -7.79 -14.56
C THR A 119 1.99 -7.87 -13.05
N ILE A 120 3.07 -8.51 -12.66
CA ILE A 120 3.53 -8.59 -11.27
C ILE A 120 4.65 -7.57 -11.07
N TRP A 121 4.50 -6.69 -10.07
CA TRP A 121 5.50 -5.67 -9.76
C TRP A 121 6.06 -5.89 -8.35
N ALA A 122 7.38 -5.82 -8.22
CA ALA A 122 8.06 -6.01 -6.94
C ALA A 122 7.61 -5.03 -5.85
N ASP A 123 7.20 -3.84 -6.21
CA ASP A 123 6.66 -2.82 -5.31
C ASP A 123 5.40 -3.33 -4.58
N ASP A 124 4.54 -4.06 -5.28
CA ASP A 124 3.25 -4.53 -4.74
C ASP A 124 3.43 -5.56 -3.61
N ALA A 125 4.56 -6.25 -3.54
CA ALA A 125 4.87 -7.12 -2.42
C ALA A 125 4.76 -6.36 -1.09
N PHE A 126 5.44 -5.22 -0.95
CA PHE A 126 5.33 -4.40 0.27
C PHE A 126 3.98 -3.71 0.40
N MET A 127 3.45 -3.19 -0.71
CA MET A 127 2.20 -2.43 -0.67
C MET A 127 1.03 -3.28 -0.18
N ALA A 128 0.99 -4.57 -0.53
CA ALA A 128 -0.04 -5.49 -0.04
C ALA A 128 0.31 -6.10 1.32
N VAL A 129 1.50 -6.70 1.46
CA VAL A 129 1.87 -7.51 2.63
C VAL A 129 1.92 -6.69 3.90
N SER A 130 2.38 -5.43 3.83
CA SER A 130 2.41 -4.54 4.99
C SER A 130 1.03 -4.30 5.60
N PHE A 131 -0.02 -4.27 4.80
CA PHE A 131 -1.40 -4.16 5.27
C PHE A 131 -1.95 -5.50 5.73
N ILE A 132 -1.80 -6.54 4.91
CA ILE A 132 -2.35 -7.88 5.16
C ILE A 132 -1.80 -8.44 6.48
N SER A 133 -0.48 -8.38 6.70
CA SER A 133 0.13 -8.87 7.94
C SER A 133 -0.40 -8.17 9.19
N ARG A 134 -0.58 -6.85 9.13
CA ARG A 134 -1.16 -6.09 10.25
C ARG A 134 -2.63 -6.39 10.50
N MET A 135 -3.39 -6.66 9.45
CA MET A 135 -4.76 -7.18 9.63
C MET A 135 -4.75 -8.53 10.37
N GLY A 136 -3.79 -9.40 10.06
CA GLY A 136 -3.58 -10.63 10.81
C GLY A 136 -3.29 -10.40 12.29
N GLU A 137 -2.39 -9.46 12.59
CA GLU A 137 -2.04 -9.08 13.97
C GLU A 137 -3.25 -8.59 14.79
N VAL A 138 -4.10 -7.74 14.21
CA VAL A 138 -5.22 -7.12 14.94
C VAL A 138 -6.46 -8.00 15.00
N THR A 139 -6.67 -8.88 14.02
CA THR A 139 -7.85 -9.75 13.97
C THR A 139 -7.59 -11.15 14.53
N GLY A 140 -6.34 -11.60 14.53
CA GLY A 140 -5.96 -12.98 14.84
C GLY A 140 -6.38 -14.00 13.76
N GLU A 141 -6.92 -13.56 12.62
CA GLU A 141 -7.41 -14.45 11.59
C GLU A 141 -6.27 -15.00 10.71
N LYS A 142 -6.12 -16.31 10.70
CA LYS A 142 -5.07 -17.04 9.96
C LYS A 142 -5.04 -16.71 8.46
N LYS A 143 -6.19 -16.42 7.84
CA LYS A 143 -6.27 -16.11 6.41
C LYS A 143 -5.35 -14.97 5.97
N TYR A 144 -5.14 -13.98 6.83
CA TYR A 144 -4.25 -12.85 6.53
C TYR A 144 -2.79 -13.26 6.54
N PHE A 145 -2.38 -14.05 7.52
CA PHE A 145 -1.00 -14.56 7.57
C PHE A 145 -0.70 -15.52 6.42
N ASP A 146 -1.67 -16.38 6.08
CA ASP A 146 -1.54 -17.29 4.94
C ASP A 146 -1.41 -16.52 3.62
N ASP A 147 -2.24 -15.47 3.42
CA ASP A 147 -2.15 -14.65 2.20
C ASP A 147 -0.84 -13.87 2.16
N ALA A 148 -0.43 -13.22 3.25
CA ALA A 148 0.85 -12.51 3.31
C ALA A 148 2.04 -13.43 2.94
N ALA A 149 2.09 -14.62 3.52
CA ALA A 149 3.13 -15.61 3.22
C ALA A 149 3.07 -16.07 1.75
N ASN A 150 1.87 -16.33 1.23
CA ASN A 150 1.68 -16.72 -0.16
C ASN A 150 2.12 -15.60 -1.14
N GLN A 151 1.82 -14.35 -0.83
CA GLN A 151 2.29 -13.23 -1.66
C GLN A 151 3.83 -13.21 -1.71
N ILE A 152 4.51 -13.28 -0.58
CA ILE A 152 5.99 -13.28 -0.52
C ILE A 152 6.58 -14.44 -1.34
N LEU A 153 6.06 -15.66 -1.15
CA LEU A 153 6.53 -16.84 -1.86
C LEU A 153 6.30 -16.74 -3.38
N ASN A 154 5.13 -16.25 -3.78
CA ASN A 154 4.79 -16.09 -5.18
C ASN A 154 5.60 -14.97 -5.84
N TYR A 155 5.72 -13.80 -5.20
CA TYR A 155 6.59 -12.72 -5.72
C TYR A 155 8.04 -13.21 -5.89
N THR A 156 8.54 -14.01 -4.95
CA THR A 156 9.88 -14.62 -5.07
C THR A 156 9.94 -15.57 -6.27
N ARG A 157 8.94 -16.42 -6.47
CA ARG A 157 8.89 -17.34 -7.62
C ARG A 157 8.89 -16.61 -8.96
N TYR A 158 8.16 -15.50 -9.07
CA TYR A 158 8.03 -14.75 -10.32
C TYR A 158 9.19 -13.80 -10.59
N LEU A 159 9.80 -13.24 -9.56
CA LEU A 159 10.71 -12.09 -9.74
C LEU A 159 12.17 -12.36 -9.37
N TRP A 160 12.47 -13.49 -8.71
CA TRP A 160 13.85 -13.76 -8.30
C TRP A 160 14.77 -14.04 -9.49
N CYS A 161 15.92 -13.38 -9.53
CA CYS A 161 16.99 -13.60 -10.49
C CYS A 161 18.17 -14.33 -9.81
N PRO A 162 18.32 -15.65 -9.99
CA PRO A 162 19.36 -16.44 -9.31
C PRO A 162 20.77 -15.98 -9.65
N GLU A 163 21.00 -15.57 -10.89
CA GLU A 163 22.33 -15.17 -11.40
C GLU A 163 22.86 -13.92 -10.72
N LYS A 164 21.95 -12.99 -10.38
CA LYS A 164 22.29 -11.70 -9.75
C LYS A 164 21.95 -11.64 -8.26
N GLN A 165 21.22 -12.63 -7.74
CA GLN A 165 20.75 -12.69 -6.34
C GLN A 165 19.95 -11.44 -5.93
N ILE A 166 19.16 -10.91 -6.84
CA ILE A 166 18.24 -9.77 -6.65
C ILE A 166 16.98 -10.00 -7.48
N TYR A 167 15.95 -9.21 -7.22
CA TYR A 167 14.67 -9.32 -7.91
C TYR A 167 14.62 -8.45 -9.18
N TYR A 168 13.97 -8.96 -10.22
CA TYR A 168 13.48 -8.13 -11.32
C TYR A 168 12.40 -7.18 -10.81
N HIS A 169 12.29 -6.02 -11.47
CA HIS A 169 11.25 -5.03 -11.11
C HIS A 169 9.84 -5.55 -11.40
N CYS A 170 9.64 -6.20 -12.54
CA CYS A 170 8.34 -6.72 -12.93
C CYS A 170 8.46 -7.99 -13.79
N TYR A 171 7.32 -8.69 -13.88
CA TYR A 171 7.12 -9.87 -14.72
C TYR A 171 5.79 -9.74 -15.46
N HIS A 172 5.79 -10.02 -16.76
CA HIS A 172 4.64 -10.04 -17.64
C HIS A 172 4.17 -11.46 -17.83
N THR A 173 2.97 -11.78 -17.34
CA THR A 173 2.49 -13.18 -17.35
C THR A 173 2.01 -13.67 -18.71
N ASP A 174 1.63 -12.76 -19.61
CA ASP A 174 1.16 -13.04 -20.97
C ASP A 174 2.26 -13.58 -21.87
N ASN A 175 3.43 -12.93 -21.87
CA ASN A 175 4.59 -13.34 -22.66
C ASN A 175 5.68 -14.08 -21.85
N LYS A 176 5.49 -14.18 -20.52
CA LYS A 176 6.42 -14.82 -19.56
C LYS A 176 7.81 -14.16 -19.53
N GLU A 177 7.87 -12.87 -19.71
CA GLU A 177 9.12 -12.11 -19.71
C GLU A 177 9.27 -11.21 -18.49
N HIS A 178 10.50 -11.09 -18.01
CA HIS A 178 10.84 -10.13 -17.00
C HIS A 178 11.10 -8.75 -17.62
N GLY A 179 10.77 -7.70 -16.88
CA GLY A 179 11.27 -6.37 -17.21
C GLY A 179 12.80 -6.31 -17.07
N VAL A 180 13.45 -5.47 -17.88
CA VAL A 180 14.91 -5.41 -17.94
C VAL A 180 15.60 -4.85 -16.69
N ALA A 181 14.84 -4.19 -15.82
CA ALA A 181 15.40 -3.48 -14.68
C ALA A 181 15.44 -4.34 -13.41
N HIS A 182 16.57 -4.24 -12.70
CA HIS A 182 16.70 -4.65 -11.29
C HIS A 182 16.72 -3.39 -10.42
N TRP A 183 15.57 -2.78 -10.26
CA TRP A 183 15.48 -1.49 -9.59
C TRP A 183 15.70 -1.61 -8.09
N SER A 184 16.68 -0.88 -7.54
CA SER A 184 17.06 -0.97 -6.14
C SER A 184 15.92 -0.64 -5.17
N ARG A 185 15.10 0.36 -5.48
CA ARG A 185 13.92 0.69 -4.67
C ARG A 185 12.94 -0.47 -4.58
N ALA A 186 12.65 -1.13 -5.71
CA ALA A 186 11.73 -2.28 -5.74
C ALA A 186 12.28 -3.47 -4.93
N ASN A 187 13.61 -3.72 -5.02
CA ASN A 187 14.28 -4.71 -4.17
C ASN A 187 14.19 -4.35 -2.68
N GLY A 188 14.29 -3.06 -2.35
CA GLY A 188 14.07 -2.56 -0.99
C GLY A 188 12.67 -2.82 -0.48
N TRP A 189 11.64 -2.70 -1.34
CA TRP A 189 10.26 -3.01 -0.98
C TRP A 189 10.06 -4.49 -0.66
N ILE A 190 10.61 -5.41 -1.48
CA ILE A 190 10.53 -6.85 -1.18
C ILE A 190 11.27 -7.16 0.13
N PHE A 191 12.47 -6.59 0.32
CA PHE A 191 13.20 -6.78 1.58
C PHE A 191 12.36 -6.35 2.80
N MET A 192 11.72 -5.20 2.74
CA MET A 192 10.84 -4.71 3.81
C MET A 192 9.58 -5.56 3.99
N ALA A 193 9.08 -6.19 2.93
CA ALA A 193 7.92 -7.07 3.01
C ALA A 193 8.25 -8.42 3.69
N THR A 194 9.51 -8.84 3.67
CA THR A 194 9.98 -10.11 4.25
C THR A 194 10.54 -9.98 5.66
N ALA A 195 10.71 -8.77 6.16
CA ALA A 195 11.18 -8.49 7.52
C ALA A 195 10.05 -8.49 8.55
#